data_ad6927f31d30c10ac2928cb75924c6e5
#
_entry.id   ad6927f31d30c10ac2928cb75924c6e5
#
_cell.length_a   1.000
_cell.length_b   1.000
_cell.length_c   1.000
_cell.angle_alpha   90.00
_cell.angle_beta   90.00
_cell.angle_gamma   90.00
#
_symmetry.space_group_name_H-M   'P 1'
#
loop_
_entity.id
_entity.type
_entity.pdbx_description
1 polymer ?
#
loop_
_entity_poly.entity_id
_entity_poly.type
_entity_poly.pdbx_seq_one_letter_code
_entity_poly.pdbx_strand_id
1 'polypeptide(L)'
;MPSLQTRSPFTPDQIAQFQSQGYFILENLLTAAQISAIIERFDPLFDTQFETGIYPDEWYGRPGLSQLNATRQMTGMWRCDRTLAGYSLSGEIAHRNAALMGWDGGRYGLDICWIKPPNAPEVTFHRNNTYVTAIDPPNLITCWIALSHCTAATGTLEIVPGSHHWNCSDQVRFLHAPQEDYRTPLWQAATEAGMATPEILPLELPPGNAVFLHGNLWHGSNRNTSETQTRRSLALSTLPAHAKFQPLGTGAGYIFNRYRRFGSLDIDESFYPILWQHDGYRTPFLADYCSDALAVIGG
;
A
#
# COMPACT_ATOMS: atom_id res chain seq x y z
N MET A 1 -17.61 -3.76 31.81
CA MET A 1 -17.11 -4.97 31.16
C MET A 1 -15.61 -4.79 31.01
N PRO A 2 -14.76 -5.78 31.31
CA PRO A 2 -13.33 -5.61 31.10
C PRO A 2 -13.09 -5.40 29.60
N SER A 3 -12.34 -4.36 29.26
CA SER A 3 -11.88 -4.10 27.90
C SER A 3 -11.17 -5.36 27.39
N LEU A 4 -11.65 -5.95 26.30
CA LEU A 4 -10.85 -6.85 25.49
C LEU A 4 -9.66 -6.04 24.98
N GLN A 5 -8.57 -6.02 25.75
CA GLN A 5 -7.26 -5.64 25.22
C GLN A 5 -6.98 -6.66 24.11
N THR A 6 -7.24 -6.28 22.89
CA THR A 6 -6.86 -7.08 21.72
C THR A 6 -5.33 -7.23 21.79
N ARG A 7 -4.89 -8.47 21.99
CA ARG A 7 -3.47 -8.82 22.05
C ARG A 7 -2.80 -8.36 20.75
N SER A 8 -1.63 -7.74 20.87
CA SER A 8 -0.85 -7.35 19.69
C SER A 8 -0.70 -8.54 18.74
N PRO A 9 -0.93 -8.36 17.45
CA PRO A 9 -0.75 -9.41 16.44
C PRO A 9 0.74 -9.72 16.17
N PHE A 10 1.66 -8.96 16.79
CA PHE A 10 3.10 -9.13 16.69
C PHE A 10 3.75 -9.25 18.06
N THR A 11 4.86 -9.97 18.11
CA THR A 11 5.72 -10.00 19.30
C THR A 11 6.51 -8.69 19.44
N PRO A 12 7.02 -8.35 20.64
CA PRO A 12 7.89 -7.18 20.82
C PRO A 12 9.11 -7.19 19.88
N ASP A 13 9.72 -8.35 19.64
CA ASP A 13 10.89 -8.48 18.75
C ASP A 13 10.54 -8.19 17.29
N GLN A 14 9.37 -8.62 16.82
CA GLN A 14 8.89 -8.31 15.48
C GLN A 14 8.62 -6.81 15.29
N ILE A 15 8.04 -6.17 16.31
CA ILE A 15 7.85 -4.71 16.30
C ILE A 15 9.20 -4.00 16.30
N ALA A 16 10.15 -4.43 17.15
CA ALA A 16 11.49 -3.86 17.20
C ALA A 16 12.24 -4.03 15.85
N GLN A 17 12.10 -5.18 15.19
CA GLN A 17 12.63 -5.41 13.85
C GLN A 17 12.06 -4.41 12.84
N PHE A 18 10.73 -4.24 12.81
CA PHE A 18 10.08 -3.26 11.93
C PHE A 18 10.57 -1.84 12.21
N GLN A 19 10.63 -1.43 13.47
CA GLN A 19 11.09 -0.09 13.87
C GLN A 19 12.55 0.15 13.50
N SER A 20 13.39 -0.87 13.51
CA SER A 20 14.81 -0.76 13.12
C SER A 20 15.01 -0.78 11.61
N GLN A 21 14.30 -1.65 10.89
CA GLN A 21 14.53 -1.92 9.48
C GLN A 21 13.59 -1.15 8.55
N GLY A 22 12.43 -0.68 9.05
CA GLY A 22 11.39 -0.04 8.26
C GLY A 22 10.52 -1.01 7.46
N TYR A 23 10.73 -2.30 7.61
CA TYR A 23 9.90 -3.35 7.01
C TYR A 23 9.80 -4.59 7.88
N PHE A 24 8.74 -5.38 7.64
CA PHE A 24 8.56 -6.70 8.25
C PHE A 24 7.86 -7.62 7.25
N ILE A 25 8.37 -8.85 7.08
CA ILE A 25 7.77 -9.87 6.22
C ILE A 25 6.90 -10.79 7.06
N LEU A 26 5.65 -10.97 6.64
CA LEU A 26 4.69 -11.91 7.22
C LEU A 26 4.39 -12.99 6.19
N GLU A 27 4.67 -14.23 6.55
CA GLU A 27 4.40 -15.39 5.69
C GLU A 27 2.92 -15.80 5.80
N ASN A 28 2.39 -16.31 4.68
CA ASN A 28 1.06 -16.93 4.60
C ASN A 28 -0.08 -16.04 5.12
N LEU A 29 -0.05 -14.73 4.83
CA LEU A 29 -1.15 -13.83 5.16
C LEU A 29 -2.44 -14.19 4.41
N LEU A 30 -2.32 -14.65 3.15
CA LEU A 30 -3.45 -15.09 2.34
C LEU A 30 -3.34 -16.57 1.98
N THR A 31 -4.47 -17.25 1.98
CA THR A 31 -4.61 -18.61 1.43
C THR A 31 -4.65 -18.59 -0.10
N ALA A 32 -4.41 -19.74 -0.73
CA ALA A 32 -4.51 -19.85 -2.20
C ALA A 32 -5.90 -19.49 -2.73
N ALA A 33 -6.96 -19.84 -2.01
CA ALA A 33 -8.34 -19.49 -2.39
C ALA A 33 -8.58 -17.97 -2.37
N GLN A 34 -8.06 -17.27 -1.37
CA GLN A 34 -8.14 -15.80 -1.28
C GLN A 34 -7.33 -15.12 -2.39
N ILE A 35 -6.14 -15.64 -2.71
CA ILE A 35 -5.33 -15.15 -3.82
C ILE A 35 -6.09 -15.27 -5.14
N SER A 36 -6.69 -16.44 -5.42
CA SER A 36 -7.50 -16.67 -6.63
C SER A 36 -8.67 -15.70 -6.71
N ALA A 37 -9.42 -15.53 -5.61
CA ALA A 37 -10.55 -14.61 -5.55
C ALA A 37 -10.16 -13.15 -5.86
N ILE A 38 -8.98 -12.71 -5.40
CA ILE A 38 -8.46 -11.36 -5.71
C ILE A 38 -8.08 -11.26 -7.19
N ILE A 39 -7.32 -12.23 -7.70
CA ILE A 39 -6.80 -12.19 -9.09
C ILE A 39 -7.95 -12.23 -10.10
N GLU A 40 -8.99 -13.00 -9.85
CA GLU A 40 -10.19 -13.11 -10.71
C GLU A 40 -10.92 -11.76 -10.88
N ARG A 41 -10.72 -10.81 -9.96
CA ARG A 41 -11.31 -9.48 -10.06
C ARG A 41 -10.46 -8.48 -10.85
N PHE A 42 -9.17 -8.74 -11.05
CA PHE A 42 -8.27 -7.76 -11.67
C PHE A 42 -8.60 -7.52 -13.15
N ASP A 43 -8.69 -8.57 -13.96
CA ASP A 43 -8.96 -8.38 -15.39
C ASP A 43 -10.35 -7.74 -15.64
N PRO A 44 -11.46 -8.16 -15.02
CA PRO A 44 -12.73 -7.46 -15.10
C PRO A 44 -12.66 -5.98 -14.75
N LEU A 45 -11.92 -5.60 -13.70
CA LEU A 45 -11.75 -4.19 -13.34
C LEU A 45 -11.02 -3.38 -14.41
N PHE A 46 -9.93 -3.93 -14.96
CA PHE A 46 -9.20 -3.26 -16.03
C PHE A 46 -9.99 -3.21 -17.35
N ASP A 47 -10.99 -4.08 -17.51
CA ASP A 47 -11.95 -4.08 -18.64
C ASP A 47 -13.23 -3.26 -18.31
N THR A 48 -13.17 -2.39 -17.29
CA THR A 48 -14.26 -1.46 -16.89
C THR A 48 -15.52 -2.13 -16.32
N GLN A 49 -15.43 -3.37 -15.89
CA GLN A 49 -16.54 -4.09 -15.26
C GLN A 49 -16.60 -3.79 -13.77
N PHE A 50 -17.03 -2.57 -13.44
CA PHE A 50 -17.17 -2.12 -12.05
C PHE A 50 -18.51 -2.59 -11.47
N GLU A 51 -18.48 -3.53 -10.52
CA GLU A 51 -19.65 -4.13 -9.91
C GLU A 51 -20.61 -3.08 -9.32
N THR A 52 -20.05 -2.03 -8.72
CA THR A 52 -20.83 -0.96 -8.06
C THR A 52 -21.23 0.17 -8.99
N GLY A 53 -20.70 0.22 -10.21
CA GLY A 53 -20.85 1.34 -11.14
C GLY A 53 -20.00 2.57 -10.80
N ILE A 54 -19.17 2.50 -9.73
CA ILE A 54 -18.28 3.59 -9.32
C ILE A 54 -16.91 3.37 -9.96
N TYR A 55 -16.32 4.45 -10.48
CA TYR A 55 -14.99 4.43 -11.07
C TYR A 55 -13.89 4.46 -9.99
N PRO A 56 -12.71 3.86 -10.27
CA PRO A 56 -11.55 3.95 -9.39
C PRO A 56 -11.05 5.39 -9.27
N ASP A 57 -10.24 5.66 -8.23
CA ASP A 57 -9.63 6.98 -8.04
C ASP A 57 -8.58 7.28 -9.09
N GLU A 58 -7.77 6.28 -9.39
CA GLU A 58 -6.77 6.33 -10.45
C GLU A 58 -6.73 5.02 -11.22
N TRP A 59 -6.38 5.16 -12.47
CA TRP A 59 -6.27 4.04 -13.39
C TRP A 59 -5.15 4.27 -14.41
N TYR A 60 -4.05 3.57 -14.21
CA TYR A 60 -2.92 3.57 -15.13
C TYR A 60 -2.80 2.23 -15.85
N GLY A 61 -2.39 2.26 -17.13
CA GLY A 61 -2.25 1.04 -17.94
C GLY A 61 -3.58 0.56 -18.52
N ARG A 62 -4.32 1.45 -19.22
CA ARG A 62 -5.59 1.14 -19.86
C ARG A 62 -5.39 0.37 -21.15
N PRO A 63 -6.12 -0.72 -21.40
CA PRO A 63 -6.11 -1.42 -22.68
C PRO A 63 -6.44 -0.47 -23.85
N GLY A 64 -5.69 -0.58 -24.93
CA GLY A 64 -5.87 0.23 -26.14
C GLY A 64 -5.35 1.68 -26.04
N LEU A 65 -4.99 2.18 -24.86
CA LEU A 65 -4.46 3.53 -24.63
C LEU A 65 -3.01 3.52 -24.15
N SER A 66 -2.60 2.47 -23.44
CA SER A 66 -1.25 2.32 -22.92
C SER A 66 -0.46 1.29 -23.72
N GLN A 67 0.86 1.32 -23.61
CA GLN A 67 1.73 0.29 -24.19
C GLN A 67 1.38 -1.09 -23.63
N LEU A 68 1.52 -2.14 -24.43
CA LEU A 68 1.14 -3.51 -24.07
C LEU A 68 1.87 -4.03 -22.81
N ASN A 69 3.12 -3.62 -22.63
CA ASN A 69 3.94 -3.97 -21.46
C ASN A 69 3.90 -2.94 -20.34
N ALA A 70 3.00 -1.96 -20.37
CA ALA A 70 2.87 -1.01 -19.27
C ALA A 70 2.49 -1.72 -17.99
N THR A 71 3.14 -1.36 -16.88
CA THR A 71 2.68 -1.74 -15.55
C THR A 71 1.29 -1.17 -15.35
N ARG A 72 0.29 -2.01 -15.02
CA ARG A 72 -1.07 -1.56 -14.74
C ARG A 72 -1.22 -1.30 -13.24
N GLN A 73 -1.88 -0.20 -12.92
CA GLN A 73 -2.19 0.20 -11.55
C GLN A 73 -3.63 0.71 -11.48
N MET A 74 -4.33 0.37 -10.42
CA MET A 74 -5.63 0.93 -10.09
C MET A 74 -5.71 1.21 -8.60
N THR A 75 -6.29 2.35 -8.22
CA THR A 75 -6.48 2.76 -6.81
C THR A 75 -7.93 3.05 -6.51
N GLY A 76 -8.34 2.93 -5.25
CA GLY A 76 -9.73 3.13 -4.84
C GLY A 76 -10.65 1.99 -5.25
N MET A 77 -10.11 0.78 -5.38
CA MET A 77 -10.82 -0.40 -5.87
C MET A 77 -11.96 -0.83 -4.96
N TRP A 78 -11.85 -0.61 -3.66
CA TRP A 78 -12.90 -0.99 -2.72
C TRP A 78 -14.27 -0.38 -3.06
N ARG A 79 -14.30 0.75 -3.74
CA ARG A 79 -15.55 1.37 -4.21
C ARG A 79 -16.07 0.76 -5.49
N CYS A 80 -15.20 0.15 -6.28
CA CYS A 80 -15.54 -0.44 -7.57
C CYS A 80 -16.03 -1.88 -7.46
N ASP A 81 -15.56 -2.60 -6.43
CA ASP A 81 -15.67 -4.05 -6.33
C ASP A 81 -15.80 -4.51 -4.87
N ARG A 82 -16.86 -5.27 -4.57
CA ARG A 82 -17.17 -5.74 -3.20
C ARG A 82 -16.22 -6.82 -2.70
N THR A 83 -15.73 -7.67 -3.59
CA THR A 83 -14.75 -8.69 -3.22
C THR A 83 -13.45 -8.03 -2.78
N LEU A 84 -12.93 -7.08 -3.57
CA LEU A 84 -11.72 -6.34 -3.20
C LEU A 84 -11.94 -5.45 -1.97
N ALA A 85 -13.16 -4.91 -1.78
CA ALA A 85 -13.49 -4.16 -0.58
C ALA A 85 -13.27 -4.99 0.69
N GLY A 86 -13.57 -6.28 0.69
CA GLY A 86 -13.34 -7.17 1.82
C GLY A 86 -11.87 -7.26 2.26
N TYR A 87 -10.95 -7.09 1.34
CA TYR A 87 -9.50 -7.03 1.65
C TYR A 87 -9.05 -5.60 1.94
N SER A 88 -9.44 -4.65 1.11
CA SER A 88 -9.02 -3.24 1.22
C SER A 88 -9.49 -2.57 2.50
N LEU A 89 -10.64 -2.99 3.02
CA LEU A 89 -11.25 -2.47 4.24
C LEU A 89 -11.12 -3.43 5.44
N SER A 90 -10.13 -4.33 5.39
CA SER A 90 -9.89 -5.29 6.46
C SER A 90 -9.45 -4.62 7.76
N GLY A 91 -10.20 -4.90 8.84
CA GLY A 91 -9.83 -4.51 10.19
C GLY A 91 -8.56 -5.22 10.67
N GLU A 92 -8.33 -6.46 10.22
CA GLU A 92 -7.14 -7.23 10.57
C GLU A 92 -5.85 -6.61 10.01
N ILE A 93 -5.87 -6.15 8.75
CA ILE A 93 -4.72 -5.43 8.17
C ILE A 93 -4.48 -4.11 8.90
N ALA A 94 -5.55 -3.37 9.20
CA ALA A 94 -5.43 -2.09 9.91
C ALA A 94 -4.89 -2.28 11.34
N HIS A 95 -5.30 -3.34 12.04
CA HIS A 95 -4.77 -3.69 13.36
C HIS A 95 -3.28 -4.02 13.30
N ARG A 96 -2.84 -4.85 12.34
CA ARG A 96 -1.42 -5.16 12.12
C ARG A 96 -0.61 -3.91 11.82
N ASN A 97 -1.10 -3.08 10.91
CA ASN A 97 -0.47 -1.82 10.56
C ASN A 97 -0.35 -0.89 11.77
N ALA A 98 -1.42 -0.72 12.54
CA ALA A 98 -1.43 0.10 13.74
C ALA A 98 -0.47 -0.43 14.82
N ALA A 99 -0.40 -1.76 15.02
CA ALA A 99 0.50 -2.37 15.99
C ALA A 99 1.98 -2.14 15.66
N LEU A 100 2.38 -2.25 14.38
CA LEU A 100 3.76 -1.98 13.95
C LEU A 100 4.13 -0.49 14.11
N MET A 101 3.17 0.40 13.88
CA MET A 101 3.37 1.85 13.99
C MET A 101 3.16 2.42 15.39
N GLY A 102 2.66 1.61 16.34
CA GLY A 102 2.32 2.07 17.69
C GLY A 102 1.11 3.01 17.73
N TRP A 103 0.14 2.84 16.81
CA TRP A 103 -1.08 3.66 16.75
C TRP A 103 -2.24 3.01 17.50
N ASP A 104 -3.10 3.83 18.10
CA ASP A 104 -4.32 3.38 18.78
C ASP A 104 -5.44 2.98 17.81
N GLY A 105 -5.26 3.23 16.51
CA GLY A 105 -6.22 2.87 15.48
C GLY A 105 -5.73 3.19 14.08
N GLY A 106 -6.35 2.54 13.09
CA GLY A 106 -6.05 2.69 11.68
C GLY A 106 -7.28 2.95 10.84
N ARG A 107 -7.18 3.91 9.92
CA ARG A 107 -8.18 4.17 8.88
C ARG A 107 -7.66 3.79 7.51
N TYR A 108 -8.57 3.53 6.60
CA TYR A 108 -8.24 3.36 5.19
C TYR A 108 -7.41 4.55 4.69
N GLY A 109 -6.30 4.26 4.05
CA GLY A 109 -5.46 5.25 3.38
C GLY A 109 -5.59 5.12 1.86
N LEU A 110 -5.14 3.98 1.35
CA LEU A 110 -5.13 3.72 -0.09
C LEU A 110 -5.09 2.20 -0.34
N ASP A 111 -5.77 1.73 -1.37
CA ASP A 111 -5.58 0.39 -1.94
C ASP A 111 -5.05 0.50 -3.36
N ILE A 112 -4.14 -0.38 -3.73
CA ILE A 112 -3.55 -0.39 -5.07
C ILE A 112 -3.39 -1.83 -5.55
N CYS A 113 -3.94 -2.16 -6.70
CA CYS A 113 -3.51 -3.35 -7.42
C CYS A 113 -2.41 -3.02 -8.44
N TRP A 114 -1.48 -3.93 -8.56
CA TRP A 114 -0.37 -3.85 -9.48
C TRP A 114 -0.32 -5.10 -10.36
N ILE A 115 -0.30 -4.90 -11.67
CA ILE A 115 -0.04 -5.95 -12.65
C ILE A 115 1.19 -5.52 -13.45
N LYS A 116 2.28 -6.25 -13.31
CA LYS A 116 3.54 -6.01 -14.01
C LYS A 116 3.78 -7.13 -15.02
N PRO A 117 3.33 -6.97 -16.29
CA PRO A 117 3.45 -8.00 -17.31
C PRO A 117 4.93 -8.25 -17.70
N PRO A 118 5.21 -9.28 -18.51
CA PRO A 118 6.53 -9.49 -19.09
C PRO A 118 7.07 -8.22 -19.75
N ASN A 119 8.36 -7.96 -19.56
CA ASN A 119 9.07 -6.78 -20.07
C ASN A 119 8.54 -5.42 -19.57
N ALA A 120 7.69 -5.41 -18.55
CA ALA A 120 7.23 -4.15 -17.96
C ALA A 120 8.41 -3.35 -17.38
N PRO A 121 8.41 -2.01 -17.56
CA PRO A 121 9.49 -1.15 -17.10
C PRO A 121 9.56 -1.05 -15.58
N GLU A 122 10.60 -0.39 -15.12
CA GLU A 122 10.90 -0.11 -13.73
C GLU A 122 9.82 0.79 -13.09
N VAL A 123 9.77 0.78 -11.76
CA VAL A 123 9.07 1.76 -10.93
C VAL A 123 10.12 2.50 -10.11
N THR A 124 10.14 3.81 -10.25
CA THR A 124 11.12 4.70 -9.63
C THR A 124 11.16 4.54 -8.11
N PHE A 125 12.36 4.57 -7.53
CA PHE A 125 12.52 4.60 -6.07
C PHE A 125 11.89 5.86 -5.48
N HIS A 126 11.12 5.66 -4.39
CA HIS A 126 10.33 6.71 -3.73
C HIS A 126 10.03 6.32 -2.28
N ARG A 127 9.44 7.26 -1.54
CA ARG A 127 8.82 7.04 -0.23
C ARG A 127 7.32 7.30 -0.33
N ASN A 128 6.52 6.45 0.27
CA ASN A 128 5.06 6.61 0.23
C ASN A 128 4.60 7.91 0.92
N ASN A 129 5.25 8.31 2.02
CA ASN A 129 4.88 9.51 2.76
C ASN A 129 5.03 10.81 1.93
N THR A 130 5.83 10.81 0.87
CA THR A 130 5.94 11.94 -0.06
C THR A 130 4.61 12.29 -0.71
N TYR A 131 3.71 11.31 -0.85
CA TYR A 131 2.41 11.47 -1.50
C TYR A 131 1.26 11.76 -0.53
N VAL A 132 1.51 11.78 0.79
CA VAL A 132 0.47 11.99 1.82
C VAL A 132 0.61 13.32 2.56
N THR A 133 1.29 14.29 2.00
CA THR A 133 1.53 15.60 2.62
C THR A 133 0.27 16.45 2.83
N ALA A 134 -0.86 16.04 2.24
CA ALA A 134 -2.16 16.65 2.54
C ALA A 134 -2.74 16.21 3.90
N ILE A 135 -2.14 15.21 4.55
CA ILE A 135 -2.59 14.58 5.80
C ILE A 135 -1.66 14.98 6.94
N ASP A 136 -2.20 15.10 8.14
CA ASP A 136 -1.50 15.37 9.39
C ASP A 136 -1.82 14.29 10.43
N PRO A 137 -0.85 13.55 10.96
CA PRO A 137 0.55 13.49 10.51
C PRO A 137 0.68 12.87 9.11
N PRO A 138 1.64 13.32 8.28
CA PRO A 138 1.87 12.77 6.94
C PRO A 138 2.57 11.40 7.02
N ASN A 139 1.89 10.43 7.58
CA ASN A 139 2.46 9.12 7.88
C ASN A 139 1.48 8.01 7.52
N LEU A 140 1.97 7.04 6.77
CA LEU A 140 1.23 5.83 6.46
C LEU A 140 2.14 4.60 6.57
N ILE A 141 1.52 3.45 6.64
CA ILE A 141 2.14 2.13 6.51
C ILE A 141 1.42 1.35 5.43
N THR A 142 2.14 0.58 4.66
CA THR A 142 1.58 -0.24 3.57
C THR A 142 1.83 -1.71 3.81
N CYS A 143 0.78 -2.51 3.85
CA CYS A 143 0.84 -3.96 3.71
C CYS A 143 0.83 -4.31 2.21
N TRP A 144 1.98 -4.67 1.66
CA TRP A 144 2.12 -5.10 0.27
C TRP A 144 2.10 -6.63 0.20
N ILE A 145 1.18 -7.20 -0.58
CA ILE A 145 0.89 -8.63 -0.63
C ILE A 145 1.25 -9.18 -2.00
N ALA A 146 2.09 -10.22 -2.03
CA ALA A 146 2.40 -10.95 -3.25
C ALA A 146 1.22 -11.84 -3.65
N LEU A 147 0.70 -11.67 -4.86
CA LEU A 147 -0.36 -12.52 -5.44
C LEU A 147 0.18 -13.50 -6.50
N SER A 148 1.44 -13.37 -6.87
CA SER A 148 2.19 -14.28 -7.71
C SER A 148 3.60 -14.44 -7.12
N HIS A 149 4.40 -15.35 -7.64
CA HIS A 149 5.81 -15.41 -7.26
C HIS A 149 6.51 -14.09 -7.62
N CYS A 150 7.02 -13.41 -6.61
CA CYS A 150 7.75 -12.16 -6.74
C CYS A 150 9.24 -12.42 -6.56
N THR A 151 10.00 -12.30 -7.64
CA THR A 151 11.45 -12.51 -7.68
C THR A 151 12.15 -11.35 -8.38
N ALA A 152 13.46 -11.25 -8.29
CA ALA A 152 14.23 -10.24 -9.03
C ALA A 152 13.89 -10.26 -10.54
N ALA A 153 13.74 -11.45 -11.14
CA ALA A 153 13.41 -11.61 -12.55
C ALA A 153 12.01 -11.08 -12.91
N THR A 154 11.03 -11.18 -12.01
CA THR A 154 9.67 -10.68 -12.22
C THR A 154 9.49 -9.20 -11.84
N GLY A 155 10.57 -8.52 -11.47
CA GLY A 155 10.55 -7.13 -11.03
C GLY A 155 9.84 -6.96 -9.68
N THR A 156 10.31 -7.69 -8.68
CA THR A 156 9.80 -7.59 -7.29
C THR A 156 10.08 -6.23 -6.67
N LEU A 157 9.56 -6.01 -5.45
CA LEU A 157 9.97 -4.86 -4.64
C LEU A 157 11.45 -4.92 -4.31
N GLU A 158 12.12 -3.79 -4.49
CA GLU A 158 13.45 -3.51 -3.97
C GLU A 158 13.29 -2.50 -2.84
N ILE A 159 13.90 -2.76 -1.69
CA ILE A 159 13.85 -1.89 -0.51
C ILE A 159 15.26 -1.55 -0.04
N VAL A 160 15.37 -0.47 0.73
CA VAL A 160 16.60 -0.09 1.40
C VAL A 160 16.39 -0.14 2.92
N PRO A 161 16.80 -1.24 3.60
CA PRO A 161 16.60 -1.41 5.02
C PRO A 161 17.16 -0.23 5.85
N GLY A 162 16.39 0.24 6.84
CA GLY A 162 16.78 1.36 7.70
C GLY A 162 16.67 2.76 7.09
N SER A 163 16.38 2.87 5.77
CA SER A 163 16.32 4.16 5.09
C SER A 163 15.15 5.06 5.52
N HIS A 164 14.18 4.53 6.25
CA HIS A 164 13.09 5.32 6.82
C HIS A 164 13.56 6.30 7.91
N HIS A 165 14.78 6.10 8.45
CA HIS A 165 15.44 7.01 9.38
C HIS A 165 16.25 8.11 8.69
N TRP A 166 16.40 8.08 7.37
CA TRP A 166 17.22 9.05 6.66
C TRP A 166 16.60 10.44 6.72
N ASN A 167 17.42 11.42 7.11
CA ASN A 167 17.07 12.82 6.96
C ASN A 167 17.45 13.29 5.55
N CYS A 168 16.53 13.19 4.63
CA CYS A 168 16.72 13.53 3.22
C CYS A 168 15.46 14.13 2.63
N SER A 169 15.63 14.92 1.57
CA SER A 169 14.53 15.42 0.76
C SER A 169 13.94 14.32 -0.13
N ASP A 170 12.71 14.54 -0.60
CA ASP A 170 12.08 13.77 -1.65
C ASP A 170 11.10 14.67 -2.42
N GLN A 171 10.75 14.26 -3.64
CA GLN A 171 9.85 15.00 -4.50
C GLN A 171 8.77 14.08 -5.06
N VAL A 172 7.57 14.62 -5.19
CA VAL A 172 6.50 13.96 -5.94
C VAL A 172 6.92 13.84 -7.41
N ARG A 173 6.85 12.63 -7.93
CA ARG A 173 7.20 12.34 -9.32
C ARG A 173 6.29 11.26 -9.89
N PHE A 174 6.25 11.19 -11.20
CA PHE A 174 5.61 10.08 -11.88
C PHE A 174 6.50 8.83 -11.77
N LEU A 175 5.93 7.74 -11.28
CA LEU A 175 6.70 6.56 -10.87
C LEU A 175 6.96 5.57 -12.01
N HIS A 176 6.06 5.55 -13.02
CA HIS A 176 6.08 4.52 -14.06
C HIS A 176 6.99 4.90 -15.23
N ALA A 177 7.71 3.90 -15.74
CA ALA A 177 8.54 4.03 -16.94
C ALA A 177 9.46 5.27 -16.89
N PRO A 178 10.36 5.37 -15.91
CA PRO A 178 11.23 6.53 -15.76
C PRO A 178 12.10 6.74 -17.02
N GLN A 179 12.37 8.00 -17.34
CA GLN A 179 13.24 8.38 -18.48
C GLN A 179 14.74 8.33 -18.11
N GLU A 180 15.04 8.24 -16.83
CA GLU A 180 16.38 8.10 -16.26
C GLU A 180 16.48 6.80 -15.45
N ASP A 181 17.66 6.51 -14.88
CA ASP A 181 17.80 5.39 -13.94
C ASP A 181 16.81 5.54 -12.80
N TYR A 182 15.95 4.54 -12.64
CA TYR A 182 14.88 4.51 -11.61
C TYR A 182 15.41 4.61 -10.18
N ARG A 183 16.72 4.44 -9.97
CA ARG A 183 17.42 4.58 -8.69
C ARG A 183 17.97 5.99 -8.45
N THR A 184 17.94 6.89 -9.45
CA THR A 184 18.51 8.25 -9.29
C THR A 184 17.98 8.96 -8.04
N PRO A 185 16.68 8.94 -7.70
CA PRO A 185 16.19 9.57 -6.47
C PRO A 185 16.76 8.95 -5.20
N LEU A 186 16.95 7.64 -5.17
CA LEU A 186 17.58 6.95 -4.05
C LEU A 186 19.02 7.41 -3.85
N TRP A 187 19.81 7.52 -4.94
CA TRP A 187 21.21 7.95 -4.84
C TRP A 187 21.34 9.38 -4.33
N GLN A 188 20.42 10.27 -4.75
CA GLN A 188 20.35 11.63 -4.23
C GLN A 188 20.06 11.64 -2.73
N ALA A 189 19.03 10.92 -2.31
CA ALA A 189 18.65 10.79 -0.89
C ALA A 189 19.77 10.17 -0.04
N ALA A 190 20.45 9.14 -0.55
CA ALA A 190 21.57 8.51 0.14
C ALA A 190 22.72 9.51 0.35
N THR A 191 23.03 10.31 -0.67
CA THR A 191 24.06 11.36 -0.57
C THR A 191 23.70 12.39 0.49
N GLU A 192 22.46 12.88 0.50
CA GLU A 192 21.96 13.82 1.52
C GLU A 192 22.01 13.24 2.94
N ALA A 193 21.72 11.94 3.07
CA ALA A 193 21.79 11.21 4.35
C ALA A 193 23.20 10.82 4.78
N GLY A 194 24.23 11.14 3.96
CA GLY A 194 25.62 10.76 4.24
C GLY A 194 25.92 9.28 4.05
N MET A 195 25.10 8.57 3.27
CA MET A 195 25.25 7.14 2.97
C MET A 195 25.99 6.94 1.65
N ALA A 196 27.22 6.41 1.71
CA ALA A 196 28.03 6.24 0.52
C ALA A 196 27.50 5.15 -0.43
N THR A 197 27.02 4.04 0.11
CA THR A 197 26.54 2.89 -0.68
C THR A 197 25.41 2.19 0.09
N PRO A 198 24.14 2.57 -0.12
CA PRO A 198 23.03 1.88 0.51
C PRO A 198 22.85 0.46 -0.06
N GLU A 199 22.55 -0.49 0.79
CA GLU A 199 22.18 -1.83 0.38
C GLU A 199 20.76 -1.81 -0.21
N ILE A 200 20.59 -2.31 -1.42
CA ILE A 200 19.29 -2.52 -2.05
C ILE A 200 18.96 -4.00 -1.96
N LEU A 201 17.89 -4.32 -1.25
CA LEU A 201 17.42 -5.68 -1.04
C LEU A 201 16.22 -5.98 -1.95
N PRO A 202 16.36 -6.81 -3.00
CA PRO A 202 15.21 -7.33 -3.72
C PRO A 202 14.49 -8.38 -2.86
N LEU A 203 13.18 -8.25 -2.69
CA LEU A 203 12.41 -9.17 -1.87
C LEU A 203 11.96 -10.37 -2.70
N GLU A 204 12.25 -11.59 -2.25
CA GLU A 204 11.67 -12.80 -2.81
C GLU A 204 10.48 -13.23 -1.96
N LEU A 205 9.28 -13.14 -2.56
CA LEU A 205 8.01 -13.38 -1.86
C LEU A 205 7.16 -14.40 -2.61
N PRO A 206 6.93 -15.57 -2.01
CA PRO A 206 5.90 -16.50 -2.46
C PRO A 206 4.51 -15.86 -2.45
N PRO A 207 3.56 -16.36 -3.28
CA PRO A 207 2.17 -15.91 -3.24
C PRO A 207 1.56 -16.07 -1.85
N GLY A 208 0.83 -15.07 -1.38
CA GLY A 208 0.21 -15.03 -0.06
C GLY A 208 1.08 -14.44 1.04
N ASN A 209 2.38 -14.27 0.81
CA ASN A 209 3.25 -13.57 1.74
C ASN A 209 3.06 -12.06 1.59
N ALA A 210 3.26 -11.33 2.68
CA ALA A 210 3.16 -9.89 2.72
C ALA A 210 4.42 -9.24 3.28
N VAL A 211 4.68 -8.01 2.87
CA VAL A 211 5.66 -7.14 3.51
C VAL A 211 4.98 -5.86 3.99
N PHE A 212 5.18 -5.52 5.25
CA PHE A 212 4.77 -4.24 5.82
C PHE A 212 5.89 -3.25 5.61
N LEU A 213 5.58 -2.09 5.01
CA LEU A 213 6.54 -1.06 4.64
C LEU A 213 6.21 0.24 5.37
N HIS A 214 7.16 0.77 6.14
CA HIS A 214 7.06 2.11 6.72
C HIS A 214 6.97 3.15 5.61
N GLY A 215 6.11 4.15 5.74
CA GLY A 215 5.85 5.14 4.70
C GLY A 215 7.08 5.94 4.25
N ASN A 216 8.11 6.03 5.08
CA ASN A 216 9.39 6.68 4.75
C ASN A 216 10.47 5.71 4.23
N LEU A 217 10.18 4.40 4.10
CA LEU A 217 11.15 3.46 3.56
C LEU A 217 11.35 3.70 2.07
N TRP A 218 12.60 3.88 1.63
CA TRP A 218 12.92 3.96 0.22
C TRP A 218 12.74 2.59 -0.46
N HIS A 219 11.91 2.58 -1.49
CA HIS A 219 11.60 1.38 -2.24
C HIS A 219 11.27 1.69 -3.71
N GLY A 220 11.42 0.69 -4.54
CA GLY A 220 11.13 0.76 -5.96
C GLY A 220 10.94 -0.65 -6.53
N SER A 221 10.98 -0.80 -7.83
CA SER A 221 11.05 -2.12 -8.44
C SER A 221 11.75 -2.11 -9.78
N ASN A 222 12.58 -3.09 -10.02
CA ASN A 222 13.26 -3.27 -11.29
C ASN A 222 12.27 -3.68 -12.40
N ARG A 223 12.74 -3.68 -13.63
CA ARG A 223 12.04 -4.24 -14.80
C ARG A 223 11.64 -5.69 -14.55
N ASN A 224 10.49 -6.09 -15.06
CA ASN A 224 10.17 -7.51 -15.22
C ASN A 224 10.95 -8.05 -16.43
N THR A 225 12.00 -8.82 -16.20
CA THR A 225 12.82 -9.42 -17.26
C THR A 225 12.34 -10.81 -17.67
N SER A 226 11.30 -11.34 -17.03
CA SER A 226 10.67 -12.59 -17.43
C SER A 226 9.95 -12.42 -18.77
N GLU A 227 10.06 -13.40 -19.63
CA GLU A 227 9.35 -13.42 -20.91
C GLU A 227 7.89 -13.86 -20.80
N THR A 228 7.53 -14.56 -19.71
CA THR A 228 6.23 -15.23 -19.59
C THR A 228 5.49 -14.93 -18.30
N GLN A 229 6.19 -14.50 -17.23
CA GLN A 229 5.58 -14.35 -15.92
C GLN A 229 5.09 -12.92 -15.68
N THR A 230 3.82 -12.79 -15.34
CA THR A 230 3.23 -11.54 -14.85
C THR A 230 3.29 -11.49 -13.33
N ARG A 231 3.91 -10.45 -12.77
CA ARG A 231 3.87 -10.20 -11.33
C ARG A 231 2.58 -9.47 -10.96
N ARG A 232 1.87 -10.01 -9.97
CA ARG A 232 0.65 -9.40 -9.41
C ARG A 232 0.82 -9.15 -7.92
N SER A 233 0.31 -8.02 -7.46
CA SER A 233 0.33 -7.67 -6.03
C SER A 233 -0.82 -6.74 -5.66
N LEU A 234 -1.13 -6.73 -4.36
CA LEU A 234 -2.10 -5.84 -3.73
C LEU A 234 -1.39 -5.07 -2.62
N ALA A 235 -1.52 -3.75 -2.61
CA ALA A 235 -0.96 -2.89 -1.58
C ALA A 235 -2.10 -2.21 -0.82
N LEU A 236 -2.12 -2.35 0.50
CA LEU A 236 -3.15 -1.85 1.40
C LEU A 236 -2.53 -0.92 2.42
N SER A 237 -2.77 0.38 2.26
CA SER A 237 -2.18 1.42 3.10
C SER A 237 -3.15 1.91 4.15
N THR A 238 -2.63 2.12 5.35
CA THR A 238 -3.36 2.59 6.52
C THR A 238 -2.78 3.91 6.98
N LEU A 239 -3.65 4.87 7.32
CA LEU A 239 -3.34 6.11 8.04
C LEU A 239 -3.70 5.96 9.51
N PRO A 240 -3.10 6.73 10.45
CA PRO A 240 -3.56 6.73 11.83
C PRO A 240 -5.02 7.21 11.92
N ALA A 241 -5.82 6.58 12.80
CA ALA A 241 -7.25 6.88 12.93
C ALA A 241 -7.53 8.37 13.23
N HIS A 242 -6.65 9.01 14.02
CA HIS A 242 -6.76 10.42 14.40
C HIS A 242 -6.29 11.42 13.31
N ALA A 243 -5.83 10.94 12.15
CA ALA A 243 -5.34 11.82 11.09
C ALA A 243 -6.38 12.83 10.65
N LYS A 244 -5.90 14.02 10.25
CA LYS A 244 -6.69 15.12 9.71
C LYS A 244 -6.09 15.63 8.41
N PHE A 245 -6.80 16.48 7.69
CA PHE A 245 -6.21 17.22 6.58
C PHE A 245 -5.32 18.36 7.07
N GLN A 246 -4.21 18.61 6.38
CA GLN A 246 -3.41 19.81 6.56
C GLN A 246 -4.22 21.09 6.21
N PRO A 247 -4.02 22.22 6.88
CA PRO A 247 -4.79 23.45 6.63
C PRO A 247 -4.78 23.95 5.19
N LEU A 248 -3.75 23.92 4.47
CA LEU A 248 -3.67 24.16 3.01
C LEU A 248 -2.44 23.43 2.52
N GLY A 249 -2.65 22.20 2.09
CA GLY A 249 -1.59 21.39 1.57
C GLY A 249 -1.10 21.91 0.23
N THR A 250 0.17 22.19 0.17
CA THR A 250 0.85 22.48 -1.07
C THR A 250 1.07 21.18 -1.85
N GLY A 251 0.27 20.97 -2.87
CA GLY A 251 0.65 20.21 -4.05
C GLY A 251 0.75 18.69 -4.00
N ALA A 252 1.34 18.09 -3.00
CA ALA A 252 1.49 16.64 -2.93
C ALA A 252 0.33 16.01 -2.14
N GLY A 253 -0.33 15.01 -2.71
CA GLY A 253 -1.45 14.34 -2.04
C GLY A 253 -2.80 14.61 -2.69
N TYR A 254 -2.80 14.83 -3.99
CA TYR A 254 -4.00 15.06 -4.79
C TYR A 254 -5.06 13.97 -4.63
N ILE A 255 -4.67 12.71 -4.42
CA ILE A 255 -5.58 11.59 -4.18
C ILE A 255 -6.39 11.85 -2.91
N PHE A 256 -5.74 12.22 -1.82
CA PHE A 256 -6.39 12.45 -0.53
C PHE A 256 -7.27 13.69 -0.55
N ASN A 257 -6.85 14.79 -1.18
CA ASN A 257 -7.60 16.04 -1.28
C ASN A 257 -8.90 15.91 -2.09
N ARG A 258 -9.06 14.89 -2.91
CA ARG A 258 -10.25 14.63 -3.72
C ARG A 258 -11.54 14.60 -2.88
N TYR A 259 -11.46 14.07 -1.66
CA TYR A 259 -12.60 13.88 -0.77
C TYR A 259 -12.60 14.83 0.43
N ARG A 260 -11.82 15.91 0.34
CA ARG A 260 -11.80 16.95 1.36
C ARG A 260 -13.04 17.81 1.28
N ARG A 261 -13.74 17.95 2.40
CA ARG A 261 -14.87 18.90 2.52
C ARG A 261 -14.34 20.32 2.60
N PHE A 262 -14.98 21.23 1.88
CA PHE A 262 -14.66 22.65 1.94
C PHE A 262 -14.81 23.16 3.38
N GLY A 263 -13.78 23.85 3.88
CA GLY A 263 -13.77 24.45 5.22
C GLY A 263 -13.57 23.48 6.38
N SER A 264 -13.34 22.18 6.13
CA SER A 264 -13.06 21.17 7.16
C SER A 264 -11.66 20.59 7.05
N LEU A 265 -11.05 20.31 8.20
CA LEU A 265 -9.83 19.52 8.31
C LEU A 265 -10.15 18.05 8.69
N ASP A 266 -11.39 17.76 9.03
CA ASP A 266 -11.77 16.39 9.40
C ASP A 266 -11.84 15.50 8.16
N ILE A 267 -11.33 14.30 8.29
CA ILE A 267 -11.37 13.28 7.25
C ILE A 267 -12.70 12.55 7.31
N ASP A 268 -13.45 12.60 6.20
CA ASP A 268 -14.76 11.97 6.09
C ASP A 268 -14.65 10.43 6.04
N GLU A 269 -15.27 9.76 6.98
CA GLU A 269 -15.27 8.31 7.07
C GLU A 269 -16.00 7.62 5.91
N SER A 270 -16.86 8.32 5.16
CA SER A 270 -17.48 7.79 3.95
C SER A 270 -16.46 7.47 2.85
N PHE A 271 -15.28 8.11 2.88
CA PHE A 271 -14.21 7.91 1.90
C PHE A 271 -12.94 7.30 2.51
N TYR A 272 -12.70 7.58 3.79
CA TYR A 272 -11.54 7.09 4.55
C TYR A 272 -12.02 6.48 5.87
N PRO A 273 -12.76 5.35 5.82
CA PRO A 273 -13.32 4.75 7.03
C PRO A 273 -12.26 4.35 8.04
N ILE A 274 -12.61 4.42 9.32
CA ILE A 274 -11.84 3.80 10.39
C ILE A 274 -12.07 2.30 10.32
N LEU A 275 -11.00 1.54 10.12
CA LEU A 275 -11.04 0.10 9.91
C LEU A 275 -10.91 -0.68 11.21
N TRP A 276 -10.14 -0.13 12.15
CA TRP A 276 -9.88 -0.71 13.45
C TRP A 276 -9.45 0.35 14.46
N GLN A 277 -9.90 0.24 15.68
CA GLN A 277 -9.48 1.07 16.82
C GLN A 277 -9.47 0.24 18.10
N HIS A 278 -8.57 0.55 19.02
CA HIS A 278 -8.36 -0.21 20.26
C HIS A 278 -9.60 -0.27 21.18
N ASP A 279 -10.49 0.73 21.11
CA ASP A 279 -11.76 0.78 21.83
C ASP A 279 -12.88 -0.02 21.16
N GLY A 280 -12.58 -0.68 20.03
CA GLY A 280 -13.52 -1.48 19.24
C GLY A 280 -14.30 -0.68 18.20
N TYR A 281 -14.04 0.63 18.05
CA TYR A 281 -14.70 1.40 17.01
C TYR A 281 -14.25 0.99 15.61
N ARG A 282 -15.20 0.87 14.71
CA ARG A 282 -15.06 0.69 13.28
C ARG A 282 -16.18 1.46 12.60
N THR A 283 -15.91 2.12 11.48
CA THR A 283 -16.94 2.88 10.76
C THR A 283 -18.17 2.02 10.48
N PRO A 284 -19.38 2.43 10.93
CA PRO A 284 -20.54 1.53 10.97
C PRO A 284 -20.97 0.96 9.63
N PHE A 285 -20.93 1.73 8.53
CA PHE A 285 -21.40 1.24 7.22
C PHE A 285 -20.60 0.05 6.69
N LEU A 286 -19.39 -0.19 7.19
CA LEU A 286 -18.53 -1.30 6.75
C LEU A 286 -19.17 -2.66 7.02
N ALA A 287 -20.01 -2.77 8.05
CA ALA A 287 -20.68 -4.02 8.38
C ALA A 287 -21.65 -4.49 7.28
N ASP A 288 -22.29 -3.54 6.60
CA ASP A 288 -23.25 -3.80 5.52
C ASP A 288 -22.60 -3.72 4.12
N TYR A 289 -21.44 -3.06 4.03
CA TYR A 289 -20.78 -2.81 2.75
C TYR A 289 -20.05 -4.03 2.20
N CYS A 290 -19.26 -4.70 3.04
CA CYS A 290 -18.49 -5.89 2.67
C CYS A 290 -18.18 -6.76 3.90
N SER A 291 -18.01 -8.07 3.68
CA SER A 291 -17.45 -8.95 4.69
C SER A 291 -15.94 -8.72 4.77
N ASP A 292 -15.38 -8.65 5.98
CA ASP A 292 -13.92 -8.63 6.16
C ASP A 292 -13.35 -10.00 5.77
N ALA A 293 -12.66 -10.04 4.64
CA ALA A 293 -12.16 -11.29 4.06
C ALA A 293 -11.04 -11.95 4.89
N LEU A 294 -10.46 -11.23 5.87
CA LEU A 294 -9.39 -11.70 6.74
C LEU A 294 -9.84 -11.97 8.18
N ALA A 295 -11.06 -11.59 8.54
CA ALA A 295 -11.60 -11.80 9.89
C ALA A 295 -11.68 -13.28 10.32
N VAL A 296 -11.58 -14.23 9.41
CA VAL A 296 -11.70 -15.68 9.65
C VAL A 296 -10.36 -16.35 9.91
N ILE A 297 -9.23 -15.65 9.78
CA ILE A 297 -7.88 -16.24 9.88
C ILE A 297 -7.33 -16.22 11.32
N GLY A 298 -8.10 -15.78 12.29
CA GLY A 298 -7.73 -15.66 13.69
C GLY A 298 -8.43 -16.65 14.61
N GLY A 299 -8.49 -17.95 14.25
CA GLY A 299 -8.98 -19.02 15.12
C GLY A 299 -7.83 -19.89 15.59
#